data_73917e3a274ab6aa545eab04eeeb1fb0
#
_entry.id   73917e3a274ab6aa545eab04eeeb1fb0
#
_cell.length_a   1.000
_cell.length_b   1.000
_cell.length_c   1.000
_cell.angle_alpha   90.00
_cell.angle_beta   90.00
_cell.angle_gamma   90.00
#
_symmetry.space_group_name_H-M   'P 1'
#
loop_
_entity.id
_entity.type
_entity.pdbx_description
1 polymer ?
#
loop_
_entity_poly.entity_id
_entity_poly.type
_entity_poly.pdbx_seq_one_letter_code
_entity_poly.pdbx_strand_id
1 'polypeptide(L)'
;MPILFLAVDGFNLIRRIFEARQPRNARDVESVVDAAKGSLTRILTKFSPSHAGVVFEDRGRTWRHLLSRDYKANRSPTPDLLLNGLHEFVAGFQEIGVTDCKVPSYEADDVIGTIASVVAGLGGRTVIVSTDKVYLQLLSSEITLFDYFNDRLWDRQRMRNHFGVSVDQYLDYLALIGDKSNNLKGVPGIGPKSALQLLSRYSDLESAITSVADD
;
A
#
# COMPACT_ATOMS: atom_id res chain seq x y z
N MET A 1 -1.67 -23.85 -13.86
CA MET A 1 -2.68 -22.92 -13.34
C MET A 1 -2.16 -21.51 -13.49
N PRO A 2 -2.98 -20.51 -13.83
CA PRO A 2 -2.53 -19.12 -13.85
C PRO A 2 -2.06 -18.71 -12.45
N ILE A 3 -0.97 -17.94 -12.38
CA ILE A 3 -0.45 -17.44 -11.11
C ILE A 3 -1.44 -16.42 -10.53
N LEU A 4 -1.88 -16.64 -9.30
CA LEU A 4 -2.52 -15.63 -8.47
C LEU A 4 -1.65 -15.42 -7.23
N PHE A 5 -1.01 -14.27 -7.16
CA PHE A 5 -0.15 -13.89 -6.03
C PHE A 5 -0.90 -13.00 -5.05
N LEU A 6 -0.84 -13.31 -3.77
CA LEU A 6 -1.33 -12.46 -2.70
C LEU A 6 -0.13 -11.72 -2.06
N ALA A 7 -0.02 -10.43 -2.30
CA ALA A 7 1.04 -9.57 -1.75
C ALA A 7 0.50 -8.79 -0.56
N VAL A 8 0.95 -9.11 0.65
CA VAL A 8 0.43 -8.52 1.89
C VAL A 8 1.40 -7.48 2.42
N ASP A 9 0.90 -6.26 2.65
CA ASP A 9 1.62 -5.22 3.37
C ASP A 9 1.63 -5.57 4.88
N GLY A 10 2.77 -6.07 5.35
CA GLY A 10 2.90 -6.66 6.68
C GLY A 10 2.60 -5.65 7.79
N PHE A 11 3.28 -4.50 7.79
CA PHE A 11 3.04 -3.51 8.84
C PHE A 11 1.65 -2.88 8.76
N ASN A 12 1.10 -2.68 7.58
CA ASN A 12 -0.25 -2.16 7.42
C ASN A 12 -1.28 -3.12 8.05
N LEU A 13 -1.12 -4.43 7.84
CA LEU A 13 -1.99 -5.45 8.42
C LEU A 13 -1.84 -5.54 9.95
N ILE A 14 -0.61 -5.76 10.44
CA ILE A 14 -0.40 -6.05 11.86
C ILE A 14 -0.61 -4.83 12.74
N ARG A 15 -0.20 -3.63 12.30
CA ARG A 15 -0.34 -2.39 13.08
C ARG A 15 -1.79 -2.07 13.38
N ARG A 16 -2.68 -2.21 12.41
CA ARG A 16 -4.12 -1.95 12.61
C ARG A 16 -4.75 -2.92 13.61
N ILE A 17 -4.37 -4.19 13.54
CA ILE A 17 -4.86 -5.20 14.48
C ILE A 17 -4.30 -4.92 15.88
N PHE A 18 -3.02 -4.55 15.97
CA PHE A 18 -2.35 -4.16 17.20
C PHE A 18 -3.03 -2.95 17.86
N GLU A 19 -3.26 -1.89 17.10
CA GLU A 19 -3.93 -0.67 17.58
C GLU A 19 -5.37 -0.95 18.04
N ALA A 20 -6.10 -1.81 17.34
CA ALA A 20 -7.46 -2.19 17.71
C ALA A 20 -7.50 -3.04 19.00
N ARG A 21 -6.50 -3.87 19.27
CA ARG A 21 -6.43 -4.74 20.45
C ARG A 21 -5.76 -4.10 21.66
N GLN A 22 -4.95 -3.05 21.45
CA GLN A 22 -4.25 -2.30 22.50
C GLN A 22 -3.49 -3.19 23.50
N PRO A 23 -2.57 -4.07 23.05
CA PRO A 23 -1.80 -4.93 23.94
C PRO A 23 -0.94 -4.09 24.89
N ARG A 24 -0.85 -4.50 26.16
CA ARG A 24 -0.13 -3.76 27.21
C ARG A 24 1.22 -4.37 27.56
N ASN A 25 1.41 -5.62 27.23
CA ASN A 25 2.63 -6.39 27.54
C ASN A 25 2.86 -7.49 26.48
N ALA A 26 3.98 -8.18 26.56
CA ALA A 26 4.37 -9.22 25.61
C ALA A 26 3.38 -10.39 25.54
N ARG A 27 2.72 -10.78 26.65
CA ARG A 27 1.71 -11.85 26.63
C ARG A 27 0.47 -11.48 25.80
N ASP A 28 0.11 -10.20 25.82
CA ASP A 28 -1.03 -9.71 25.03
C ASP A 28 -0.71 -9.76 23.53
N VAL A 29 0.57 -9.69 23.15
CA VAL A 29 1.02 -9.76 21.74
C VAL A 29 0.66 -11.08 21.10
N GLU A 30 0.73 -12.21 21.83
CA GLU A 30 0.32 -13.53 21.33
C GLU A 30 -1.13 -13.49 20.79
N SER A 31 -2.05 -12.87 21.51
CA SER A 31 -3.44 -12.70 21.06
C SER A 31 -3.58 -11.83 19.81
N VAL A 32 -2.64 -10.88 19.61
CA VAL A 32 -2.60 -10.06 18.39
C VAL A 32 -2.07 -10.86 17.21
N VAL A 33 -1.06 -11.69 17.44
CA VAL A 33 -0.52 -12.63 16.45
C VAL A 33 -1.61 -13.58 15.96
N ASP A 34 -2.35 -14.20 16.88
CA ASP A 34 -3.47 -15.09 16.53
C ASP A 34 -4.55 -14.38 15.72
N ALA A 35 -4.86 -13.14 16.08
CA ALA A 35 -5.81 -12.34 15.30
C ALA A 35 -5.29 -12.01 13.90
N ALA A 36 -4.00 -11.72 13.77
CA ALA A 36 -3.36 -11.47 12.48
C ALA A 36 -3.34 -12.73 11.62
N LYS A 37 -2.97 -13.89 12.18
CA LYS A 37 -3.08 -15.20 11.52
C LYS A 37 -4.49 -15.48 11.05
N GLY A 38 -5.48 -15.36 11.93
CA GLY A 38 -6.88 -15.57 11.60
C GLY A 38 -7.39 -14.63 10.49
N SER A 39 -6.91 -13.39 10.50
CA SER A 39 -7.23 -12.41 9.45
C SER A 39 -6.61 -12.81 8.11
N LEU A 40 -5.34 -13.16 8.10
CA LEU A 40 -4.65 -13.58 6.89
C LEU A 40 -5.23 -14.91 6.35
N THR A 41 -5.58 -15.86 7.22
CA THR A 41 -6.25 -17.11 6.83
C THR A 41 -7.58 -16.84 6.11
N ARG A 42 -8.39 -15.89 6.60
CA ARG A 42 -9.65 -15.50 5.93
C ARG A 42 -9.38 -14.91 4.54
N ILE A 43 -8.33 -14.11 4.40
CA ILE A 43 -7.94 -13.53 3.11
C ILE A 43 -7.46 -14.62 2.14
N LEU A 44 -6.62 -15.54 2.61
CA LEU A 44 -6.17 -16.70 1.84
C LEU A 44 -7.37 -17.55 1.36
N THR A 45 -8.33 -17.81 2.23
CA THR A 45 -9.56 -18.55 1.88
C THR A 45 -10.40 -17.79 0.85
N LYS A 46 -10.53 -16.47 1.00
CA LYS A 46 -11.31 -15.62 0.09
C LYS A 46 -10.76 -15.61 -1.33
N PHE A 47 -9.45 -15.52 -1.48
CA PHE A 47 -8.83 -15.39 -2.80
C PHE A 47 -8.25 -16.68 -3.35
N SER A 48 -8.03 -17.69 -2.51
CA SER A 48 -7.43 -18.99 -2.88
C SER A 48 -6.19 -18.79 -3.78
N PRO A 49 -5.17 -18.00 -3.35
CA PRO A 49 -4.02 -17.68 -4.18
C PRO A 49 -3.15 -18.92 -4.40
N SER A 50 -2.44 -18.95 -5.55
CA SER A 50 -1.41 -19.98 -5.80
C SER A 50 -0.13 -19.72 -4.98
N HIS A 51 0.15 -18.44 -4.67
CA HIS A 51 1.31 -18.00 -3.90
C HIS A 51 0.92 -16.82 -3.01
N ALA A 52 1.52 -16.75 -1.83
CA ALA A 52 1.30 -15.64 -0.90
C ALA A 52 2.60 -15.22 -0.22
N GLY A 53 2.79 -13.92 -0.05
CA GLY A 53 3.91 -13.35 0.67
C GLY A 53 3.51 -12.13 1.47
N VAL A 54 4.11 -11.99 2.66
CA VAL A 54 4.00 -10.80 3.50
C VAL A 54 5.29 -9.99 3.36
N VAL A 55 5.17 -8.72 3.01
CA VAL A 55 6.32 -7.82 2.84
C VAL A 55 6.40 -6.87 4.02
N PHE A 56 7.57 -6.81 4.63
CA PHE A 56 7.89 -5.86 5.69
C PHE A 56 8.87 -4.82 5.19
N GLU A 57 8.70 -3.57 5.62
CA GLU A 57 9.67 -2.52 5.34
C GLU A 57 10.90 -2.64 6.25
N ASP A 58 12.04 -2.17 5.76
CA ASP A 58 13.23 -2.00 6.58
C ASP A 58 13.06 -0.77 7.49
N ARG A 59 13.60 -0.85 8.72
CA ARG A 59 13.51 0.24 9.72
C ARG A 59 14.50 1.38 9.43
N GLY A 60 15.35 1.20 8.45
CA GLY A 60 16.36 2.16 8.07
C GLY A 60 15.81 3.36 7.29
N ARG A 61 16.70 4.30 7.01
CA ARG A 61 16.41 5.36 6.04
C ARG A 61 16.28 4.72 4.66
N THR A 62 15.18 5.02 3.98
CA THR A 62 14.96 4.61 2.61
C THR A 62 15.46 5.70 1.65
N TRP A 63 15.53 5.38 0.36
CA TRP A 63 15.94 6.34 -0.67
C TRP A 63 15.04 7.61 -0.69
N ARG A 64 13.75 7.49 -0.28
CA ARG A 64 12.84 8.63 -0.18
C ARG A 64 13.27 9.64 0.88
N HIS A 65 13.86 9.18 1.97
CA HIS A 65 14.42 10.08 3.01
C HIS A 65 15.69 10.81 2.54
N LEU A 66 16.37 10.30 1.50
CA LEU A 66 17.48 11.00 0.86
C LEU A 66 16.98 12.13 -0.04
N LEU A 67 15.83 11.95 -0.69
CA LEU A 67 15.21 12.96 -1.54
C LEU A 67 14.49 14.04 -0.74
N SER A 68 13.84 13.68 0.36
CA SER A 68 13.08 14.62 1.19
C SER A 68 13.28 14.30 2.67
N ARG A 69 13.88 15.24 3.41
CA ARG A 69 14.11 15.09 4.86
C ARG A 69 12.79 15.04 5.67
N ASP A 70 11.75 15.67 5.14
CA ASP A 70 10.46 15.78 5.81
C ASP A 70 9.51 14.62 5.44
N TYR A 71 9.96 13.70 4.59
CA TYR A 71 9.17 12.53 4.19
C TYR A 71 8.77 11.69 5.41
N LYS A 72 7.48 11.46 5.58
CA LYS A 72 6.89 10.72 6.73
C LYS A 72 7.24 11.29 8.13
N ALA A 73 7.82 12.50 8.22
CA ALA A 73 8.26 13.08 9.51
C ALA A 73 7.11 13.32 10.50
N ASN A 74 5.88 13.39 10.03
CA ASN A 74 4.67 13.54 10.84
C ASN A 74 4.09 12.22 11.36
N ARG A 75 4.69 11.06 10.99
CA ARG A 75 4.18 9.75 11.44
C ARG A 75 4.62 9.46 12.88
N SER A 76 3.67 8.98 13.67
CA SER A 76 4.01 8.42 14.99
C SER A 76 4.89 7.17 14.82
N PRO A 77 5.90 6.99 15.67
CA PRO A 77 6.74 5.81 15.62
C PRO A 77 5.92 4.53 15.82
N THR A 78 6.40 3.45 15.22
CA THR A 78 5.79 2.13 15.46
C THR A 78 6.04 1.74 16.92
N PRO A 79 5.01 1.27 17.67
CA PRO A 79 5.17 0.89 19.06
C PRO A 79 6.28 -0.16 19.26
N ASP A 80 7.12 0.04 20.27
CA ASP A 80 8.23 -0.88 20.57
C ASP A 80 7.75 -2.31 20.84
N LEU A 81 6.60 -2.44 21.50
CA LEU A 81 5.99 -3.74 21.78
C LEU A 81 5.65 -4.51 20.48
N LEU A 82 5.17 -3.80 19.45
CA LEU A 82 4.93 -4.39 18.13
C LEU A 82 6.23 -4.78 17.44
N LEU A 83 7.24 -3.90 17.54
CA LEU A 83 8.54 -4.12 16.92
C LEU A 83 9.29 -5.31 17.55
N ASN A 84 9.22 -5.45 18.87
CA ASN A 84 9.86 -6.55 19.60
C ASN A 84 9.16 -7.88 19.33
N GLY A 85 7.83 -7.87 19.12
CA GLY A 85 7.04 -9.05 18.77
C GLY A 85 7.02 -9.40 17.28
N LEU A 86 7.70 -8.64 16.42
CA LEU A 86 7.62 -8.85 14.97
C LEU A 86 7.96 -10.27 14.52
N HIS A 87 8.93 -10.91 15.18
CA HIS A 87 9.34 -12.28 14.89
C HIS A 87 8.22 -13.30 15.15
N GLU A 88 7.33 -13.05 16.12
CA GLU A 88 6.18 -13.89 16.41
C GLU A 88 5.12 -13.81 15.30
N PHE A 89 4.90 -12.61 14.74
CA PHE A 89 4.03 -12.45 13.58
C PHE A 89 4.58 -13.17 12.34
N VAL A 90 5.88 -13.03 12.07
CA VAL A 90 6.54 -13.73 10.96
C VAL A 90 6.39 -15.24 11.11
N ALA A 91 6.73 -15.78 12.29
CA ALA A 91 6.57 -17.21 12.59
C ALA A 91 5.11 -17.67 12.41
N GLY A 92 4.14 -16.88 12.93
CA GLY A 92 2.72 -17.19 12.80
C GLY A 92 2.22 -17.18 11.34
N PHE A 93 2.77 -16.33 10.48
CA PHE A 93 2.43 -16.33 9.05
C PHE A 93 3.07 -17.51 8.31
N GLN A 94 4.29 -17.89 8.67
CA GLN A 94 4.96 -19.06 8.11
C GLN A 94 4.22 -20.37 8.47
N GLU A 95 3.64 -20.48 9.67
CA GLU A 95 2.82 -21.63 10.08
C GLU A 95 1.58 -21.84 9.19
N ILE A 96 1.04 -20.78 8.58
CA ILE A 96 -0.09 -20.85 7.63
C ILE A 96 0.37 -20.84 6.17
N GLY A 97 1.66 -21.08 5.92
CA GLY A 97 2.23 -21.22 4.58
C GLY A 97 2.51 -19.90 3.85
N VAL A 98 2.60 -18.78 4.56
CA VAL A 98 2.91 -17.48 3.95
C VAL A 98 4.35 -17.08 4.24
N THR A 99 5.13 -16.85 3.18
CA THR A 99 6.53 -16.45 3.28
C THR A 99 6.65 -14.94 3.54
N ASP A 100 7.61 -14.55 4.38
CA ASP A 100 7.95 -13.15 4.57
C ASP A 100 9.06 -12.69 3.61
N CYS A 101 9.05 -11.40 3.32
CA CYS A 101 10.06 -10.74 2.50
C CYS A 101 10.38 -9.36 3.07
N LYS A 102 11.67 -9.02 3.07
CA LYS A 102 12.16 -7.70 3.47
C LYS A 102 13.40 -7.37 2.63
N VAL A 103 13.41 -6.18 2.04
CA VAL A 103 14.55 -5.72 1.23
C VAL A 103 15.18 -4.50 1.93
N PRO A 104 16.48 -4.55 2.27
CA PRO A 104 17.16 -3.44 2.93
C PRO A 104 17.05 -2.14 2.14
N SER A 105 16.80 -1.02 2.83
CA SER A 105 16.68 0.34 2.28
C SER A 105 15.48 0.59 1.37
N TYR A 106 14.58 -0.39 1.18
CA TYR A 106 13.34 -0.23 0.44
C TYR A 106 12.13 -0.31 1.36
N GLU A 107 11.07 0.39 0.99
CA GLU A 107 9.79 0.30 1.67
C GLU A 107 8.99 -0.90 1.15
N ALA A 108 8.02 -1.36 1.94
CA ALA A 108 7.14 -2.45 1.50
C ALA A 108 6.43 -2.11 0.17
N ASP A 109 6.10 -0.83 -0.03
CA ASP A 109 5.46 -0.35 -1.25
C ASP A 109 6.28 -0.62 -2.50
N ASP A 110 7.61 -0.39 -2.43
CA ASP A 110 8.52 -0.63 -3.55
C ASP A 110 8.61 -2.12 -3.89
N VAL A 111 8.73 -2.94 -2.85
CA VAL A 111 8.87 -4.40 -3.00
C VAL A 111 7.58 -5.02 -3.53
N ILE A 112 6.43 -4.66 -2.94
CA ILE A 112 5.11 -5.12 -3.39
C ILE A 112 4.84 -4.68 -4.83
N GLY A 113 5.11 -3.41 -5.16
CA GLY A 113 4.96 -2.89 -6.50
C GLY A 113 5.82 -3.63 -7.53
N THR A 114 7.06 -3.93 -7.16
CA THR A 114 7.98 -4.70 -8.00
C THR A 114 7.48 -6.13 -8.22
N ILE A 115 7.09 -6.82 -7.15
CA ILE A 115 6.54 -8.19 -7.24
C ILE A 115 5.29 -8.21 -8.12
N ALA A 116 4.36 -7.28 -7.88
CA ALA A 116 3.11 -7.20 -8.64
C ALA A 116 3.36 -6.98 -10.13
N SER A 117 4.31 -6.09 -10.48
CA SER A 117 4.70 -5.81 -11.86
C SER A 117 5.36 -7.02 -12.53
N VAL A 118 6.24 -7.72 -11.82
CA VAL A 118 6.89 -8.95 -12.33
C VAL A 118 5.86 -10.05 -12.56
N VAL A 119 4.96 -10.28 -11.62
CA VAL A 119 3.89 -11.29 -11.74
C VAL A 119 2.98 -10.97 -12.93
N ALA A 120 2.60 -9.70 -13.12
CA ALA A 120 1.80 -9.27 -14.26
C ALA A 120 2.54 -9.49 -15.58
N GLY A 121 3.84 -9.17 -15.64
CA GLY A 121 4.70 -9.41 -16.81
C GLY A 121 4.84 -10.89 -17.19
N LEU A 122 4.65 -11.79 -16.22
CA LEU A 122 4.62 -13.24 -16.42
C LEU A 122 3.20 -13.78 -16.74
N GLY A 123 2.22 -12.91 -16.96
CA GLY A 123 0.83 -13.28 -17.24
C GLY A 123 0.05 -13.74 -16.01
N GLY A 124 0.58 -13.48 -14.80
CA GLY A 124 -0.10 -13.75 -13.54
C GLY A 124 -0.94 -12.55 -13.07
N ARG A 125 -1.66 -12.74 -11.97
CA ARG A 125 -2.45 -11.70 -11.30
C ARG A 125 -1.99 -11.51 -9.87
N THR A 126 -2.10 -10.28 -9.35
CA THR A 126 -1.77 -9.95 -7.97
C THR A 126 -2.95 -9.30 -7.27
N VAL A 127 -3.25 -9.77 -6.06
CA VAL A 127 -4.08 -9.06 -5.10
C VAL A 127 -3.15 -8.47 -4.04
N ILE A 128 -3.03 -7.15 -4.01
CA ILE A 128 -2.31 -6.43 -2.96
C ILE A 128 -3.26 -6.29 -1.76
N VAL A 129 -2.82 -6.68 -0.57
CA VAL A 129 -3.60 -6.55 0.67
C VAL A 129 -3.03 -5.40 1.49
N SER A 130 -3.68 -4.26 1.44
CA SER A 130 -3.31 -3.06 2.20
C SER A 130 -4.48 -2.07 2.24
N THR A 131 -4.48 -1.18 3.22
CA THR A 131 -5.38 -0.01 3.24
C THR A 131 -4.71 1.24 2.66
N ASP A 132 -3.43 1.17 2.32
CA ASP A 132 -2.71 2.29 1.76
C ASP A 132 -3.13 2.54 0.31
N LYS A 133 -3.52 3.78 0.04
CA LYS A 133 -3.99 4.19 -1.28
C LYS A 133 -2.84 4.44 -2.26
N VAL A 134 -1.60 4.43 -1.82
CA VAL A 134 -0.43 4.50 -2.71
C VAL A 134 -0.46 3.40 -3.77
N TYR A 135 -0.99 2.23 -3.43
CA TYR A 135 -1.12 1.10 -4.35
C TYR A 135 -2.15 1.28 -5.46
N LEU A 136 -3.04 2.28 -5.36
CA LEU A 136 -4.03 2.55 -6.42
C LEU A 136 -3.39 2.93 -7.75
N GLN A 137 -2.17 3.47 -7.74
CA GLN A 137 -1.39 3.76 -8.95
C GLN A 137 -0.98 2.51 -9.73
N LEU A 138 -1.02 1.32 -9.09
CA LEU A 138 -0.61 0.05 -9.70
C LEU A 138 -1.77 -0.74 -10.32
N LEU A 139 -3.02 -0.27 -10.15
CA LEU A 139 -4.20 -1.00 -10.59
C LEU A 139 -4.20 -1.21 -12.11
N SER A 140 -4.37 -2.48 -12.51
CA SER A 140 -4.45 -2.89 -13.91
C SER A 140 -5.51 -3.98 -14.09
N SER A 141 -5.53 -4.67 -15.21
CA SER A 141 -6.31 -5.91 -15.39
C SER A 141 -5.77 -7.05 -14.52
N GLU A 142 -4.48 -7.01 -14.20
CA GLU A 142 -3.74 -8.05 -13.49
C GLU A 142 -3.56 -7.71 -11.99
N ILE A 143 -3.67 -6.43 -11.60
CA ILE A 143 -3.37 -5.97 -10.24
C ILE A 143 -4.60 -5.33 -9.62
N THR A 144 -5.02 -5.82 -8.46
CA THR A 144 -6.09 -5.25 -7.65
C THR A 144 -5.59 -4.99 -6.22
N LEU A 145 -6.23 -4.04 -5.51
CA LEU A 145 -5.96 -3.74 -4.11
C LEU A 145 -7.15 -4.16 -3.25
N PHE A 146 -6.90 -4.95 -2.24
CA PHE A 146 -7.91 -5.36 -1.27
C PHE A 146 -7.70 -4.66 0.08
N ASP A 147 -8.60 -3.73 0.39
CA ASP A 147 -8.71 -3.11 1.70
C ASP A 147 -9.44 -4.09 2.63
N TYR A 148 -8.66 -4.84 3.36
CA TYR A 148 -9.11 -5.91 4.24
C TYR A 148 -10.05 -5.42 5.36
N PHE A 149 -9.79 -4.25 5.93
CA PHE A 149 -10.57 -3.74 7.06
C PHE A 149 -11.97 -3.27 6.66
N ASN A 150 -12.12 -2.81 5.43
CA ASN A 150 -13.40 -2.37 4.87
C ASN A 150 -14.04 -3.39 3.94
N ASP A 151 -13.45 -4.59 3.82
CA ASP A 151 -13.85 -5.64 2.86
C ASP A 151 -14.08 -5.09 1.45
N ARG A 152 -13.14 -4.25 0.99
CA ARG A 152 -13.28 -3.51 -0.26
C ARG A 152 -12.19 -3.88 -1.26
N LEU A 153 -12.63 -4.40 -2.39
CA LEU A 153 -11.73 -4.61 -3.53
C LEU A 153 -11.71 -3.35 -4.40
N TRP A 154 -10.52 -2.84 -4.67
CA TRP A 154 -10.26 -1.74 -5.58
C TRP A 154 -9.74 -2.28 -6.91
N ASP A 155 -10.41 -1.88 -7.98
CA ASP A 155 -10.01 -2.01 -9.36
C ASP A 155 -10.00 -0.63 -10.04
N ARG A 156 -9.60 -0.58 -11.32
CA ARG A 156 -9.54 0.67 -12.10
C ARG A 156 -10.89 1.41 -12.14
N GLN A 157 -11.98 0.66 -12.30
CA GLN A 157 -13.32 1.25 -12.41
C GLN A 157 -13.77 1.85 -11.08
N ARG A 158 -13.60 1.13 -9.98
CA ARG A 158 -13.98 1.64 -8.64
C ARG A 158 -13.12 2.83 -8.25
N MET A 159 -11.84 2.80 -8.56
CA MET A 159 -10.92 3.90 -8.32
C MET A 159 -11.38 5.15 -9.09
N ARG A 160 -11.65 5.03 -10.37
CA ARG A 160 -12.16 6.12 -11.21
C ARG A 160 -13.49 6.70 -10.68
N ASN A 161 -14.42 5.85 -10.29
CA ASN A 161 -15.71 6.27 -9.73
C ASN A 161 -15.56 7.02 -8.40
N HIS A 162 -14.54 6.66 -7.61
CA HIS A 162 -14.35 7.24 -6.28
C HIS A 162 -13.55 8.55 -6.31
N PHE A 163 -12.47 8.60 -7.10
CA PHE A 163 -11.55 9.74 -7.14
C PHE A 163 -11.83 10.70 -8.32
N GLY A 164 -12.54 10.25 -9.34
CA GLY A 164 -12.82 11.05 -10.53
C GLY A 164 -11.66 11.14 -11.54
N VAL A 165 -10.55 10.41 -11.29
CA VAL A 165 -9.38 10.34 -12.15
C VAL A 165 -9.10 8.90 -12.58
N SER A 166 -8.39 8.72 -13.68
CA SER A 166 -7.89 7.40 -14.09
C SER A 166 -6.69 6.98 -13.23
N VAL A 167 -6.30 5.70 -13.31
CA VAL A 167 -5.09 5.20 -12.64
C VAL A 167 -3.86 5.97 -13.14
N ASP A 168 -3.79 6.22 -14.44
CA ASP A 168 -2.67 6.91 -15.07
C ASP A 168 -2.54 8.38 -14.62
N GLN A 169 -3.66 9.01 -14.22
CA GLN A 169 -3.71 10.37 -13.69
C GLN A 169 -3.54 10.45 -12.16
N TYR A 170 -3.49 9.32 -11.46
CA TYR A 170 -3.56 9.32 -10.00
C TYR A 170 -2.34 9.97 -9.35
N LEU A 171 -1.15 9.75 -9.90
CA LEU A 171 0.08 10.38 -9.40
C LEU A 171 0.04 11.91 -9.59
N ASP A 172 -0.42 12.38 -10.75
CA ASP A 172 -0.59 13.81 -11.03
C ASP A 172 -1.62 14.43 -10.08
N TYR A 173 -2.73 13.72 -9.84
CA TYR A 173 -3.71 14.16 -8.86
C TYR A 173 -3.09 14.31 -7.46
N LEU A 174 -2.31 13.33 -7.00
CA LEU A 174 -1.61 13.42 -5.71
C LEU A 174 -0.54 14.52 -5.70
N ALA A 175 0.19 14.72 -6.78
CA ALA A 175 1.16 15.81 -6.90
C ALA A 175 0.50 17.18 -6.74
N LEU A 176 -0.69 17.36 -7.31
CA LEU A 176 -1.46 18.60 -7.21
C LEU A 176 -2.01 18.85 -5.81
N ILE A 177 -2.65 17.85 -5.19
CA ILE A 177 -3.33 18.01 -3.89
C ILE A 177 -2.43 17.77 -2.68
N GLY A 178 -1.29 17.10 -2.89
CA GLY A 178 -0.39 16.63 -1.84
C GLY A 178 -0.84 15.31 -1.21
N ASP A 179 0.04 14.75 -0.38
CA ASP A 179 -0.22 13.57 0.41
C ASP A 179 0.16 13.83 1.88
N LYS A 180 -0.86 14.07 2.70
CA LYS A 180 -0.69 14.36 4.12
C LYS A 180 -0.12 13.16 4.90
N SER A 181 -0.41 11.94 4.47
CA SER A 181 0.06 10.73 5.14
C SER A 181 1.58 10.55 5.02
N ASN A 182 2.15 11.07 3.94
CA ASN A 182 3.58 11.07 3.66
C ASN A 182 4.26 12.43 3.89
N ASN A 183 3.51 13.41 4.45
CA ASN A 183 3.97 14.78 4.67
C ASN A 183 4.45 15.47 3.37
N LEU A 184 3.78 15.17 2.26
CA LEU A 184 4.05 15.79 0.97
C LEU A 184 3.05 16.91 0.73
N LYS A 185 3.55 18.12 0.47
CA LYS A 185 2.73 19.29 0.15
C LYS A 185 2.36 19.25 -1.32
N GLY A 186 1.08 19.54 -1.61
CA GLY A 186 0.62 19.80 -2.96
C GLY A 186 0.91 21.23 -3.42
N VAL A 187 0.34 21.60 -4.56
CA VAL A 187 0.45 22.95 -5.11
C VAL A 187 -0.43 23.91 -4.31
N PRO A 188 0.12 25.02 -3.79
CA PRO A 188 -0.66 26.02 -3.04
C PRO A 188 -1.88 26.50 -3.82
N GLY A 189 -3.05 26.47 -3.18
CA GLY A 189 -4.31 26.90 -3.79
C GLY A 189 -5.02 25.86 -4.67
N ILE A 190 -4.39 24.69 -4.94
CA ILE A 190 -5.02 23.61 -5.68
C ILE A 190 -5.54 22.54 -4.70
N GLY A 191 -6.86 22.44 -4.62
CA GLY A 191 -7.55 21.38 -3.89
C GLY A 191 -8.09 20.30 -4.82
N PRO A 192 -8.77 19.27 -4.27
CA PRO A 192 -9.32 18.16 -5.06
C PRO A 192 -10.18 18.61 -6.26
N LYS A 193 -11.06 19.60 -6.07
CA LYS A 193 -11.93 20.10 -7.15
C LYS A 193 -11.14 20.71 -8.31
N SER A 194 -10.18 21.57 -8.00
CA SER A 194 -9.34 22.23 -9.02
C SER A 194 -8.44 21.22 -9.74
N ALA A 195 -7.89 20.26 -9.00
CA ALA A 195 -7.09 19.18 -9.58
C ALA A 195 -7.91 18.33 -10.56
N LEU A 196 -9.15 17.96 -10.18
CA LEU A 196 -10.06 17.22 -11.06
C LEU A 196 -10.44 18.01 -12.32
N GLN A 197 -10.71 19.32 -12.18
CA GLN A 197 -11.00 20.18 -13.33
C GLN A 197 -9.80 20.26 -14.28
N LEU A 198 -8.60 20.36 -13.77
CA LEU A 198 -7.38 20.37 -14.57
C LEU A 198 -7.22 19.07 -15.33
N LEU A 199 -7.23 17.93 -14.61
CA LEU A 199 -7.05 16.61 -15.20
C LEU A 199 -8.22 16.12 -16.05
N SER A 200 -9.37 16.77 -16.01
CA SER A 200 -10.46 16.53 -16.97
C SER A 200 -10.22 17.18 -18.33
N ARG A 201 -9.39 18.22 -18.38
CA ARG A 201 -9.04 18.95 -19.62
C ARG A 201 -7.79 18.44 -20.27
N TYR A 202 -6.85 17.93 -19.46
CA TYR A 202 -5.54 17.46 -19.90
C TYR A 202 -5.35 15.99 -19.50
N SER A 203 -4.66 15.22 -20.35
CA SER A 203 -4.40 13.80 -20.09
C SER A 203 -3.53 13.58 -18.84
N ASP A 204 -2.62 14.52 -18.58
CA ASP A 204 -1.63 14.49 -17.54
C ASP A 204 -1.18 15.93 -17.17
N LEU A 205 -0.40 16.04 -16.10
CA LEU A 205 0.10 17.32 -15.61
C LEU A 205 1.11 17.96 -16.58
N GLU A 206 1.90 17.15 -17.26
CA GLU A 206 2.91 17.64 -18.20
C GLU A 206 2.27 18.31 -19.44
N SER A 207 1.20 17.71 -19.97
CA SER A 207 0.37 18.31 -21.02
C SER A 207 -0.26 19.64 -20.59
N ALA A 208 -0.72 19.71 -19.32
CA ALA A 208 -1.28 20.95 -18.78
C ALA A 208 -0.23 22.07 -18.69
N ILE A 209 0.99 21.75 -18.24
CA ILE A 209 2.09 22.73 -18.14
C ILE A 209 2.51 23.21 -19.52
N THR A 210 2.66 22.31 -20.48
CA THR A 210 3.07 22.65 -21.84
C THR A 210 2.07 23.57 -22.53
N SER A 211 0.76 23.32 -22.34
CA SER A 211 -0.27 24.15 -22.96
C SER A 211 -0.28 25.61 -22.48
N VAL A 212 0.20 25.87 -21.26
CA VAL A 212 0.30 27.25 -20.71
C VAL A 212 1.59 27.95 -21.17
N ALA A 213 2.62 27.16 -21.53
CA ALA A 213 3.89 27.72 -22.01
C ALA A 213 3.84 28.18 -23.48
N ASP A 214 2.83 27.70 -24.24
CA ASP A 214 2.62 28.04 -25.67
C ASP A 214 1.67 29.22 -25.86
N ASP A 215 1.03 29.73 -24.79
CA ASP A 215 0.18 30.95 -24.77
C ASP A 215 0.95 32.19 -24.27
#